data_a881dc1599a2bf2f742a6128853c7beb
#
_entry.id   a881dc1599a2bf2f742a6128853c7beb
#
_cell.length_a   1.000
_cell.length_b   1.000
_cell.length_c   1.000
_cell.angle_alpha   90.00
_cell.angle_beta   90.00
_cell.angle_gamma   90.00
#
_symmetry.space_group_name_H-M   'P 1'
#
loop_
_entity.id
_entity.type
_entity.pdbx_description
1 polymer ?
#
loop_
_entity_poly.entity_id
_entity_poly.type
_entity_poly.pdbx_seq_one_letter_code
_entity_poly.pdbx_strand_id
1 'polypeptide(L)'
;MGTLKGLAAIRAHNEKQAQAAKEREARLNSAKVEYLSLNDGQSVKVRFLQEMDAEAKNYDKARGVGVGVVEHSVYDKANRRMYRTACLMDDEGRCYGCERYRAGDKDYSTKRNYYINVLVDAMDGEAPKTMVLSRSLGSSFFEKLITMHDLLDSITEHNFKVTRTGTSKDTKWDLQLLKGDAALDDSEAVVHDIDNEANGIIRRYPYEATSEKASQEQYFAGETYKQKDDGASDSGNANSGGGAKSSGYNMDESW
;
A
#
# COMPACT_ATOMS: atom_id res chain seq x y z
N MET A 1 8.62 36.41 -11.84
CA MET A 1 9.08 36.12 -10.47
C MET A 1 9.88 37.32 -9.96
N GLY A 2 9.48 37.93 -8.84
CA GLY A 2 10.19 39.07 -8.26
C GLY A 2 11.47 38.64 -7.55
N THR A 3 12.52 39.45 -7.65
CA THR A 3 13.79 39.21 -6.97
C THR A 3 13.66 39.58 -5.47
N LEU A 4 13.76 38.61 -4.58
CA LEU A 4 13.87 38.83 -3.13
C LEU A 4 15.30 39.20 -2.79
N LYS A 5 15.47 40.22 -1.89
CA LYS A 5 16.81 40.69 -1.45
C LYS A 5 16.96 40.57 0.06
N GLY A 6 18.21 40.40 0.51
CA GLY A 6 18.57 40.41 1.92
C GLY A 6 17.93 39.30 2.76
N LEU A 7 17.50 39.63 3.96
CA LEU A 7 16.96 38.71 4.95
C LEU A 7 15.72 37.94 4.45
N ALA A 8 14.90 38.57 3.63
CA ALA A 8 13.72 37.93 3.04
C ALA A 8 14.09 36.78 2.09
N ALA A 9 15.17 36.91 1.33
CA ALA A 9 15.66 35.84 0.45
C ALA A 9 16.18 34.63 1.26
N ILE A 10 16.88 34.91 2.38
CA ILE A 10 17.39 33.86 3.29
C ILE A 10 16.23 33.13 3.97
N ARG A 11 15.22 33.84 4.45
CA ARG A 11 14.03 33.21 5.07
C ARG A 11 13.27 32.36 4.06
N ALA A 12 12.98 32.85 2.87
CA ALA A 12 12.31 32.09 1.82
C ALA A 12 13.10 30.84 1.39
N HIS A 13 14.45 30.93 1.38
CA HIS A 13 15.29 29.77 1.10
C HIS A 13 15.20 28.72 2.22
N ASN A 14 15.28 29.14 3.48
CA ASN A 14 15.19 28.25 4.63
C ASN A 14 13.79 27.59 4.74
N GLU A 15 12.72 28.36 4.48
CA GLU A 15 11.36 27.81 4.43
C GLU A 15 11.21 26.77 3.33
N LYS A 16 11.75 27.04 2.15
CA LYS A 16 11.74 26.07 1.04
C LYS A 16 12.56 24.81 1.37
N GLN A 17 13.70 24.95 2.03
CA GLN A 17 14.49 23.80 2.49
C GLN A 17 13.75 23.00 3.57
N ALA A 18 13.12 23.67 4.53
CA ALA A 18 12.33 23.01 5.57
C ALA A 18 11.11 22.28 4.99
N GLN A 19 10.45 22.87 3.99
CA GLN A 19 9.35 22.23 3.27
C GLN A 19 9.84 21.00 2.50
N ALA A 20 10.94 21.12 1.75
CA ALA A 20 11.53 20.02 1.01
C ALA A 20 12.01 18.88 1.94
N ALA A 21 12.52 19.22 3.13
CA ALA A 21 12.91 18.23 4.14
C ALA A 21 11.68 17.47 4.67
N LYS A 22 10.60 18.18 4.99
CA LYS A 22 9.32 17.57 5.42
C LYS A 22 8.72 16.67 4.33
N GLU A 23 8.72 17.13 3.09
CA GLU A 23 8.25 16.33 1.94
C GLU A 23 9.12 15.10 1.72
N ARG A 24 10.44 15.22 1.88
CA ARG A 24 11.36 14.09 1.80
C ARG A 24 11.14 13.09 2.93
N GLU A 25 10.93 13.55 4.15
CA GLU A 25 10.63 12.71 5.31
C GLU A 25 9.27 12.02 5.15
N ALA A 26 8.23 12.75 4.75
CA ALA A 26 6.93 12.18 4.42
C ALA A 26 7.02 11.13 3.30
N ARG A 27 7.85 11.38 2.27
CA ARG A 27 8.09 10.43 1.19
C ARG A 27 8.88 9.21 1.64
N LEU A 28 9.86 9.35 2.55
CA LEU A 28 10.60 8.24 3.14
C LEU A 28 9.70 7.40 4.05
N ASN A 29 8.79 8.03 4.77
CA ASN A 29 7.82 7.35 5.62
C ASN A 29 6.73 6.66 4.78
N SER A 30 6.24 7.29 3.71
CA SER A 30 5.31 6.65 2.76
C SER A 30 5.95 5.51 1.96
N ALA A 31 7.27 5.55 1.73
CA ALA A 31 8.00 4.47 1.05
C ALA A 31 8.16 3.20 1.90
N LYS A 32 7.81 3.24 3.17
CA LYS A 32 7.92 2.11 4.12
C LYS A 32 6.58 1.52 4.51
N VAL A 33 5.57 1.62 3.64
CA VAL A 33 4.30 0.92 3.89
C VAL A 33 4.56 -0.58 3.94
N GLU A 34 4.28 -1.17 5.10
CA GLU A 34 4.37 -2.61 5.29
C GLU A 34 3.01 -3.25 5.04
N TYR A 35 3.02 -4.34 4.26
CA TYR A 35 1.82 -5.13 4.03
C TYR A 35 1.76 -6.30 5.01
N LEU A 36 0.58 -6.58 5.54
CA LEU A 36 0.37 -7.75 6.37
C LEU A 36 0.58 -9.02 5.53
N SER A 37 1.68 -9.69 5.80
CA SER A 37 2.07 -10.96 5.19
C SER A 37 2.30 -11.99 6.28
N LEU A 38 1.70 -13.17 6.14
CA LEU A 38 1.85 -14.28 7.07
C LEU A 38 2.38 -15.50 6.32
N ASN A 39 3.19 -16.30 6.98
CA ASN A 39 3.58 -17.62 6.47
C ASN A 39 2.48 -18.66 6.71
N ASP A 40 2.60 -19.83 6.08
CA ASP A 40 1.68 -20.93 6.31
C ASP A 40 1.60 -21.31 7.80
N GLY A 41 0.38 -21.47 8.30
CA GLY A 41 0.10 -21.75 9.70
C GLY A 41 0.25 -20.57 10.66
N GLN A 42 0.74 -19.42 10.21
CA GLN A 42 0.88 -18.24 11.05
C GLN A 42 -0.46 -17.58 11.34
N SER A 43 -0.54 -17.02 12.56
CA SER A 43 -1.65 -16.19 13.01
C SER A 43 -1.11 -14.93 13.65
N VAL A 44 -1.86 -13.85 13.54
CA VAL A 44 -1.55 -12.59 14.22
C VAL A 44 -2.82 -11.96 14.77
N LYS A 45 -2.70 -11.25 15.88
CA LYS A 45 -3.77 -10.41 16.42
C LYS A 45 -3.72 -9.05 15.72
N VAL A 46 -4.86 -8.59 15.23
CA VAL A 46 -5.00 -7.30 14.56
C VAL A 46 -6.19 -6.52 15.10
N ARG A 47 -6.13 -5.21 15.01
CA ARG A 47 -7.26 -4.30 15.14
C ARG A 47 -7.40 -3.51 13.84
N PHE A 48 -8.59 -3.43 13.29
CA PHE A 48 -8.84 -2.57 12.12
C PHE A 48 -8.79 -1.10 12.54
N LEU A 49 -8.14 -0.26 11.75
CA LEU A 49 -8.03 1.18 12.02
C LEU A 49 -9.05 2.01 11.23
N GLN A 50 -9.72 1.39 10.29
CA GLN A 50 -10.72 2.00 9.42
C GLN A 50 -11.97 1.13 9.42
N GLU A 51 -13.12 1.76 9.23
CA GLU A 51 -14.36 1.04 9.01
C GLU A 51 -14.52 0.61 7.54
N MET A 52 -15.47 -0.28 7.29
CA MET A 52 -15.83 -0.67 5.93
C MET A 52 -16.81 0.30 5.28
N ASP A 53 -17.54 1.06 6.10
CA ASP A 53 -18.59 1.98 5.70
C ASP A 53 -18.50 3.28 6.50
N ALA A 54 -18.82 4.40 5.84
CA ALA A 54 -18.91 5.71 6.48
C ALA A 54 -20.15 5.86 7.39
N GLU A 55 -21.10 4.95 7.29
CA GLU A 55 -22.29 4.89 8.17
C GLU A 55 -22.07 4.01 9.40
N ALA A 56 -20.93 3.32 9.50
CA ALA A 56 -20.60 2.49 10.65
C ALA A 56 -20.56 3.30 11.95
N LYS A 57 -20.95 2.67 13.06
CA LYS A 57 -21.08 3.30 14.40
C LYS A 57 -19.84 4.09 14.83
N ASN A 58 -18.65 3.58 14.51
CA ASN A 58 -17.38 4.18 14.94
C ASN A 58 -16.57 4.74 13.78
N TYR A 59 -17.25 5.16 12.71
CA TYR A 59 -16.58 5.80 11.62
C TYR A 59 -15.83 7.07 12.06
N ASP A 60 -14.55 7.12 11.79
CA ASP A 60 -13.70 8.28 11.98
C ASP A 60 -13.33 8.90 10.63
N LYS A 61 -13.81 10.10 10.38
CA LYS A 61 -13.53 10.83 9.15
C LYS A 61 -12.03 11.05 8.91
N ALA A 62 -11.23 11.18 9.96
CA ALA A 62 -9.78 11.37 9.83
C ALA A 62 -9.07 10.10 9.35
N ARG A 63 -9.62 8.94 9.68
CA ARG A 63 -9.09 7.63 9.27
C ARG A 63 -9.71 7.13 7.96
N GLY A 64 -10.92 7.59 7.63
CA GLY A 64 -11.66 7.18 6.45
C GLY A 64 -12.16 5.73 6.52
N VAL A 65 -12.39 5.15 5.37
CA VAL A 65 -12.81 3.74 5.19
C VAL A 65 -11.77 2.97 4.38
N GLY A 66 -11.85 1.65 4.43
CA GLY A 66 -11.07 0.80 3.53
C GLY A 66 -11.48 1.01 2.06
N VAL A 67 -10.58 0.74 1.12
CA VAL A 67 -10.74 1.09 -0.30
C VAL A 67 -10.73 -0.13 -1.19
N GLY A 68 -11.79 -0.31 -1.97
CA GLY A 68 -11.87 -1.29 -3.05
C GLY A 68 -11.38 -0.71 -4.37
N VAL A 69 -10.56 -1.43 -5.11
CA VAL A 69 -10.02 -0.98 -6.39
C VAL A 69 -9.92 -2.12 -7.40
N VAL A 70 -10.16 -1.80 -8.66
CA VAL A 70 -9.81 -2.67 -9.80
C VAL A 70 -8.40 -2.30 -10.26
N GLU A 71 -7.50 -3.26 -10.30
CA GLU A 71 -6.09 -3.04 -10.65
C GLU A 71 -5.62 -4.00 -11.74
N HIS A 72 -4.64 -3.56 -12.51
CA HIS A 72 -3.78 -4.42 -13.33
C HIS A 72 -2.50 -4.72 -12.56
N SER A 73 -2.11 -5.99 -12.49
CA SER A 73 -0.88 -6.44 -11.83
C SER A 73 -0.06 -7.26 -12.79
N VAL A 74 1.08 -6.73 -13.23
CA VAL A 74 1.97 -7.36 -14.22
C VAL A 74 3.31 -7.68 -13.57
N TYR A 75 3.72 -8.94 -13.65
CA TYR A 75 5.02 -9.37 -13.14
C TYR A 75 6.08 -9.32 -14.23
N ASP A 76 7.04 -8.43 -14.06
CA ASP A 76 8.23 -8.35 -14.90
C ASP A 76 9.27 -9.38 -14.46
N LYS A 77 9.39 -10.46 -15.23
CA LYS A 77 10.32 -11.55 -14.97
C LYS A 77 11.79 -11.13 -15.06
N ALA A 78 12.11 -10.17 -15.93
CA ALA A 78 13.48 -9.72 -16.14
C ALA A 78 14.01 -8.96 -14.93
N ASN A 79 13.19 -8.08 -14.37
CA ASN A 79 13.54 -7.25 -13.23
C ASN A 79 13.03 -7.81 -11.90
N ARG A 80 12.35 -8.97 -11.90
CA ARG A 80 11.70 -9.61 -10.73
C ARG A 80 10.83 -8.63 -9.95
N ARG A 81 10.03 -7.84 -10.66
CA ARG A 81 9.25 -6.75 -10.08
C ARG A 81 7.78 -6.87 -10.47
N MET A 82 6.91 -6.60 -9.50
CA MET A 82 5.48 -6.48 -9.73
C MET A 82 5.13 -5.01 -10.00
N TYR A 83 4.55 -4.73 -11.16
CA TYR A 83 3.94 -3.45 -11.48
C TYR A 83 2.45 -3.53 -11.20
N ARG A 84 1.92 -2.61 -10.42
CA ARG A 84 0.51 -2.58 -10.06
C ARG A 84 -0.01 -1.15 -10.14
N THR A 85 -1.13 -0.95 -10.84
CA THR A 85 -1.80 0.35 -10.97
C THR A 85 -3.31 0.17 -11.11
N ALA A 86 -4.08 1.15 -10.65
CA ALA A 86 -5.52 1.16 -10.83
C ALA A 86 -5.92 1.08 -12.30
N CYS A 87 -7.02 0.40 -12.57
CA CYS A 87 -7.66 0.40 -13.88
C CYS A 87 -8.36 1.76 -14.08
N LEU A 88 -8.18 2.35 -15.26
CA LEU A 88 -8.76 3.65 -15.60
C LEU A 88 -10.07 3.54 -16.40
N MET A 89 -10.55 2.32 -16.66
CA MET A 89 -11.67 2.12 -17.58
C MET A 89 -12.94 2.82 -17.11
N ASP A 90 -13.19 2.83 -15.79
CA ASP A 90 -14.39 3.44 -15.22
C ASP A 90 -14.25 4.97 -15.11
N ASP A 91 -13.04 5.48 -14.89
CA ASP A 91 -12.78 6.90 -14.68
C ASP A 91 -12.54 7.66 -16.02
N GLU A 92 -11.75 7.08 -16.93
CA GLU A 92 -11.32 7.74 -18.17
C GLU A 92 -11.91 7.09 -19.43
N GLY A 93 -12.65 5.97 -19.31
CA GLY A 93 -13.20 5.22 -20.45
C GLY A 93 -12.15 4.47 -21.28
N ARG A 94 -10.87 4.60 -20.96
CA ARG A 94 -9.72 3.96 -21.63
C ARG A 94 -8.67 3.56 -20.60
N CYS A 95 -7.99 2.45 -20.86
CA CYS A 95 -6.98 1.91 -19.95
C CYS A 95 -6.00 1.03 -20.73
N TYR A 96 -4.71 1.35 -20.67
CA TYR A 96 -3.66 0.59 -21.36
C TYR A 96 -3.65 -0.89 -20.94
N GLY A 97 -3.77 -1.20 -19.65
CA GLY A 97 -3.84 -2.60 -19.20
C GLY A 97 -5.04 -3.35 -19.79
N CYS A 98 -6.21 -2.73 -19.88
CA CYS A 98 -7.38 -3.33 -20.52
C CYS A 98 -7.17 -3.56 -22.03
N GLU A 99 -6.51 -2.66 -22.72
CA GLU A 99 -6.18 -2.78 -24.14
C GLU A 99 -5.23 -3.94 -24.38
N ARG A 100 -4.17 -4.07 -23.58
CA ARG A 100 -3.23 -5.19 -23.64
C ARG A 100 -3.94 -6.53 -23.40
N TYR A 101 -4.80 -6.59 -22.39
CA TYR A 101 -5.57 -7.81 -22.10
C TYR A 101 -6.48 -8.21 -23.26
N ARG A 102 -7.18 -7.23 -23.89
CA ARG A 102 -8.02 -7.47 -25.09
C ARG A 102 -7.19 -7.90 -26.29
N ALA A 103 -5.97 -7.39 -26.43
CA ALA A 103 -5.02 -7.80 -27.46
C ALA A 103 -4.44 -9.20 -27.25
N GLY A 104 -4.83 -9.91 -26.16
CA GLY A 104 -4.44 -11.29 -25.88
C GLY A 104 -3.36 -11.46 -24.83
N ASP A 105 -2.82 -10.38 -24.27
CA ASP A 105 -1.82 -10.43 -23.20
C ASP A 105 -2.50 -10.66 -21.84
N LYS A 106 -2.52 -11.93 -21.42
CA LYS A 106 -3.23 -12.37 -20.21
C LYS A 106 -2.58 -11.88 -18.90
N ASP A 107 -1.32 -11.48 -18.95
CA ASP A 107 -0.61 -10.94 -17.79
C ASP A 107 -1.24 -9.62 -17.31
N TYR A 108 -1.94 -8.90 -18.20
CA TYR A 108 -2.67 -7.67 -17.89
C TYR A 108 -4.11 -7.89 -17.39
N SER A 109 -4.47 -9.09 -16.93
CA SER A 109 -5.80 -9.32 -16.36
C SER A 109 -6.06 -8.41 -15.16
N THR A 110 -7.31 -7.95 -15.00
CA THR A 110 -7.71 -7.15 -13.85
C THR A 110 -7.88 -8.01 -12.61
N LYS A 111 -7.57 -7.42 -11.46
CA LYS A 111 -7.85 -7.96 -10.12
C LYS A 111 -8.64 -6.94 -9.33
N ARG A 112 -9.57 -7.41 -8.52
CA ARG A 112 -10.35 -6.56 -7.60
C ARG A 112 -9.81 -6.77 -6.20
N ASN A 113 -9.14 -5.76 -5.66
CA ASN A 113 -8.53 -5.81 -4.35
C ASN A 113 -9.19 -4.81 -3.40
N TYR A 114 -9.13 -5.13 -2.13
CA TYR A 114 -9.53 -4.24 -1.05
C TYR A 114 -8.33 -3.97 -0.15
N TYR A 115 -8.15 -2.73 0.24
CA TYR A 115 -7.08 -2.26 1.09
C TYR A 115 -7.65 -1.63 2.35
N ILE A 116 -7.09 -1.97 3.49
CA ILE A 116 -7.50 -1.41 4.78
C ILE A 116 -6.29 -1.38 5.73
N ASN A 117 -6.20 -0.32 6.53
CA ASN A 117 -5.17 -0.22 7.56
C ASN A 117 -5.53 -1.08 8.77
N VAL A 118 -4.55 -1.81 9.28
CA VAL A 118 -4.68 -2.63 10.48
C VAL A 118 -3.52 -2.34 11.44
N LEU A 119 -3.81 -2.28 12.73
CA LEU A 119 -2.81 -2.33 13.78
C LEU A 119 -2.53 -3.79 14.09
N VAL A 120 -1.28 -4.20 13.95
CA VAL A 120 -0.82 -5.56 14.16
C VAL A 120 -0.11 -5.65 15.49
N ASP A 121 -0.54 -6.58 16.35
CA ASP A 121 0.12 -6.85 17.62
C ASP A 121 1.54 -7.40 17.38
N ALA A 122 2.44 -7.02 18.23
CA ALA A 122 3.83 -7.40 18.08
C ALA A 122 4.03 -8.92 18.15
N MET A 123 4.76 -9.45 17.19
CA MET A 123 5.03 -10.88 17.15
C MET A 123 6.18 -11.31 18.08
N ASP A 124 7.05 -10.40 18.51
CA ASP A 124 8.26 -10.71 19.28
C ASP A 124 8.53 -9.71 20.42
N GLY A 125 7.46 -9.12 21.00
CA GLY A 125 7.60 -8.13 22.09
C GLY A 125 7.96 -6.72 21.61
N GLU A 126 7.90 -6.48 20.33
CA GLU A 126 7.96 -5.12 19.75
C GLU A 126 6.64 -4.38 19.99
N ALA A 127 6.61 -3.08 19.79
CA ALA A 127 5.37 -2.31 19.84
C ALA A 127 4.44 -2.67 18.66
N PRO A 128 3.11 -2.61 18.85
CA PRO A 128 2.16 -2.77 17.75
C PRO A 128 2.47 -1.80 16.61
N LYS A 129 2.33 -2.24 15.36
CA LYS A 129 2.60 -1.41 14.19
C LYS A 129 1.46 -1.41 13.19
N THR A 130 1.28 -0.28 12.51
CA THR A 130 0.33 -0.17 11.41
C THR A 130 0.86 -0.88 10.17
N MET A 131 0.02 -1.72 9.59
CA MET A 131 0.25 -2.40 8.32
C MET A 131 -0.96 -2.23 7.40
N VAL A 132 -0.76 -2.45 6.12
CA VAL A 132 -1.85 -2.52 5.14
C VAL A 132 -2.22 -3.96 4.89
N LEU A 133 -3.47 -4.29 5.12
CA LEU A 133 -4.04 -5.56 4.69
C LEU A 133 -4.65 -5.37 3.31
N SER A 134 -4.18 -6.15 2.34
CA SER A 134 -4.71 -6.16 0.98
C SER A 134 -5.10 -7.58 0.57
N ARG A 135 -6.33 -7.76 0.11
CA ARG A 135 -6.86 -9.06 -0.33
C ARG A 135 -7.86 -8.87 -1.47
N SER A 136 -8.04 -9.94 -2.24
CA SER A 136 -9.06 -9.95 -3.28
C SER A 136 -10.46 -9.80 -2.69
N LEU A 137 -11.29 -8.94 -3.30
CA LEU A 137 -12.69 -8.73 -2.91
C LEU A 137 -13.55 -10.00 -2.95
N GLY A 138 -13.23 -10.95 -3.81
CA GLY A 138 -13.94 -12.24 -3.89
C GLY A 138 -13.41 -13.31 -2.92
N SER A 139 -12.56 -12.95 -1.95
CA SER A 139 -12.02 -13.92 -0.99
C SER A 139 -13.00 -14.17 0.15
N SER A 140 -13.04 -15.40 0.66
CA SER A 140 -13.82 -15.78 1.86
C SER A 140 -13.44 -14.97 3.11
N PHE A 141 -12.26 -14.35 3.11
CA PHE A 141 -11.85 -13.43 4.17
C PHE A 141 -12.79 -12.21 4.26
N PHE A 142 -13.11 -11.59 3.10
CA PHE A 142 -14.01 -10.43 3.09
C PHE A 142 -15.45 -10.79 3.33
N GLU A 143 -15.92 -11.96 2.91
CA GLU A 143 -17.25 -12.45 3.30
C GLU A 143 -17.38 -12.52 4.82
N LYS A 144 -16.35 -13.03 5.51
CA LYS A 144 -16.31 -13.04 6.97
C LYS A 144 -16.22 -11.66 7.58
N LEU A 145 -15.41 -10.76 7.00
CA LEU A 145 -15.27 -9.39 7.51
C LEU A 145 -16.60 -8.63 7.39
N ILE A 146 -17.31 -8.77 6.28
CA ILE A 146 -18.66 -8.22 6.10
C ILE A 146 -19.62 -8.78 7.16
N THR A 147 -19.62 -10.10 7.36
CA THR A 147 -20.44 -10.73 8.40
C THR A 147 -20.13 -10.20 9.80
N MET A 148 -18.84 -9.94 10.11
CA MET A 148 -18.46 -9.36 11.39
C MET A 148 -18.90 -7.91 11.51
N HIS A 149 -18.75 -7.12 10.44
CA HIS A 149 -19.27 -5.75 10.40
C HIS A 149 -20.77 -5.70 10.66
N ASP A 150 -21.57 -6.52 9.97
CA ASP A 150 -23.03 -6.57 10.11
C ASP A 150 -23.47 -7.03 11.53
N LEU A 151 -22.68 -7.89 12.16
CA LEU A 151 -22.97 -8.41 13.50
C LEU A 151 -22.60 -7.42 14.61
N LEU A 152 -21.55 -6.62 14.41
CA LEU A 152 -20.94 -5.79 15.46
C LEU A 152 -21.25 -4.30 15.28
N ASP A 153 -21.83 -3.88 14.17
CA ASP A 153 -22.02 -2.49 13.74
C ASP A 153 -20.69 -1.69 13.63
N SER A 154 -19.56 -2.35 13.83
CA SER A 154 -18.21 -1.78 13.74
C SER A 154 -17.16 -2.87 13.79
N ILE A 155 -16.07 -2.69 13.07
CA ILE A 155 -14.89 -3.58 13.14
C ILE A 155 -13.72 -2.96 13.89
N THR A 156 -13.74 -1.65 14.15
CA THR A 156 -12.61 -0.93 14.76
C THR A 156 -12.55 -1.05 16.28
N GLU A 157 -13.64 -1.47 16.95
CA GLU A 157 -13.69 -1.63 18.42
C GLU A 157 -13.09 -2.95 18.92
N HIS A 158 -12.78 -3.87 18.01
CA HIS A 158 -12.46 -5.25 18.37
C HIS A 158 -11.11 -5.71 17.85
N ASN A 159 -10.52 -6.66 18.57
CA ASN A 159 -9.37 -7.41 18.06
C ASN A 159 -9.86 -8.63 17.28
N PHE A 160 -9.11 -8.95 16.25
CA PHE A 160 -9.32 -10.14 15.44
C PHE A 160 -8.05 -10.96 15.35
N LYS A 161 -8.19 -12.27 15.25
CA LYS A 161 -7.11 -13.16 14.87
C LYS A 161 -7.21 -13.39 13.36
N VAL A 162 -6.17 -13.01 12.66
CA VAL A 162 -5.98 -13.32 11.24
C VAL A 162 -5.06 -14.50 11.13
N THR A 163 -5.47 -15.55 10.42
CA THR A 163 -4.70 -16.77 10.22
C THR A 163 -4.54 -17.05 8.74
N ARG A 164 -3.32 -17.39 8.33
CA ARG A 164 -3.06 -17.93 6.99
C ARG A 164 -2.79 -19.42 7.07
N THR A 165 -3.39 -20.20 6.17
CA THR A 165 -3.14 -21.63 6.01
C THR A 165 -2.99 -21.98 4.54
N GLY A 166 -2.11 -22.94 4.26
CA GLY A 166 -1.82 -23.37 2.90
C GLY A 166 -0.81 -22.53 2.16
N THR A 167 -0.41 -23.01 1.00
CA THR A 167 0.59 -22.41 0.13
C THR A 167 0.06 -22.26 -1.29
N SER A 168 0.57 -21.30 -2.02
CA SER A 168 0.21 -21.05 -3.43
C SER A 168 -1.31 -20.97 -3.65
N LYS A 169 -1.87 -21.79 -4.53
CA LYS A 169 -3.31 -21.78 -4.88
C LYS A 169 -4.24 -22.24 -3.77
N ASP A 170 -3.71 -22.98 -2.79
CA ASP A 170 -4.49 -23.49 -1.64
C ASP A 170 -4.44 -22.56 -0.42
N THR A 171 -3.88 -21.37 -0.60
CA THR A 171 -3.80 -20.37 0.48
C THR A 171 -5.20 -19.91 0.88
N LYS A 172 -5.50 -20.04 2.16
CA LYS A 172 -6.73 -19.57 2.79
C LYS A 172 -6.39 -18.58 3.89
N TRP A 173 -7.21 -17.56 3.98
CA TRP A 173 -7.14 -16.58 5.05
C TRP A 173 -8.39 -16.67 5.90
N ASP A 174 -8.21 -16.73 7.20
CA ASP A 174 -9.29 -16.81 8.16
C ASP A 174 -9.30 -15.61 9.08
N LEU A 175 -10.50 -15.20 9.52
CA LEU A 175 -10.75 -14.11 10.43
C LEU A 175 -11.59 -14.61 11.59
N GLN A 176 -11.12 -14.40 12.81
CA GLN A 176 -11.81 -14.78 14.04
C GLN A 176 -11.87 -13.60 15.01
N LEU A 177 -13.05 -13.28 15.52
CA LEU A 177 -13.22 -12.28 16.57
C LEU A 177 -12.60 -12.79 17.90
N LEU A 178 -11.76 -11.98 18.53
CA LEU A 178 -11.22 -12.23 19.85
C LEU A 178 -12.10 -11.58 20.91
N LYS A 179 -12.99 -12.39 21.51
CA LYS A 179 -13.92 -11.91 22.54
C LYS A 179 -13.21 -11.75 23.87
N GLY A 180 -13.46 -10.62 24.55
CA GLY A 180 -12.95 -10.35 25.90
C GLY A 180 -11.52 -9.81 25.96
N ASP A 181 -10.79 -9.76 24.88
CA ASP A 181 -9.49 -9.10 24.81
C ASP A 181 -9.67 -7.58 24.81
N ALA A 182 -8.92 -6.87 25.67
CA ALA A 182 -8.83 -5.42 25.53
C ALA A 182 -8.35 -5.07 24.12
N ALA A 183 -9.00 -4.11 23.48
CA ALA A 183 -8.60 -3.66 22.14
C ALA A 183 -7.15 -3.16 22.17
N LEU A 184 -6.39 -3.47 21.12
CA LEU A 184 -5.03 -2.90 20.96
C LEU A 184 -5.12 -1.37 21.03
N ASP A 185 -4.21 -0.75 21.76
CA ASP A 185 -4.12 0.72 21.82
C ASP A 185 -3.68 1.27 20.47
N ASP A 186 -4.54 2.08 19.86
CA ASP A 186 -4.34 2.69 18.56
C ASP A 186 -4.12 4.21 18.62
N SER A 187 -3.86 4.75 19.81
CA SER A 187 -3.68 6.19 20.04
C SER A 187 -2.50 6.77 19.25
N GLU A 188 -1.44 5.98 19.04
CA GLU A 188 -0.25 6.36 18.28
C GLU A 188 -0.22 5.76 16.85
N ALA A 189 -1.29 5.08 16.44
CA ALA A 189 -1.34 4.42 15.15
C ALA A 189 -1.40 5.45 14.00
N VAL A 190 -0.48 5.32 13.06
CA VAL A 190 -0.45 6.16 11.85
C VAL A 190 -1.18 5.44 10.73
N VAL A 191 -2.32 5.97 10.32
CA VAL A 191 -3.09 5.43 9.19
C VAL A 191 -2.42 5.85 7.88
N HIS A 192 -2.05 4.85 7.06
CA HIS A 192 -1.50 5.11 5.73
C HIS A 192 -2.60 5.60 4.78
N ASP A 193 -2.27 6.59 3.97
CA ASP A 193 -3.16 7.10 2.94
C ASP A 193 -3.26 6.09 1.78
N ILE A 194 -4.42 5.45 1.63
CA ILE A 194 -4.61 4.37 0.66
C ILE A 194 -4.90 4.93 -0.74
N ASP A 195 -5.77 5.93 -0.84
CA ASP A 195 -6.37 6.37 -2.11
C ASP A 195 -6.00 7.81 -2.51
N ASN A 196 -4.91 8.33 -2.02
CA ASN A 196 -4.42 9.64 -2.43
C ASN A 196 -3.80 9.57 -3.84
N GLU A 197 -4.24 10.44 -4.74
CA GLU A 197 -3.76 10.47 -6.12
C GLU A 197 -2.26 10.72 -6.25
N ALA A 198 -1.67 11.49 -5.33
CA ALA A 198 -0.26 11.85 -5.39
C ALA A 198 0.64 10.81 -4.72
N ASN A 199 0.26 10.31 -3.53
CA ASN A 199 1.13 9.55 -2.63
C ASN A 199 0.49 8.26 -2.10
N GLY A 200 -0.75 7.96 -2.48
CA GLY A 200 -1.50 6.82 -1.98
C GLY A 200 -0.83 5.47 -2.28
N ILE A 201 -1.23 4.48 -1.52
CA ILE A 201 -0.81 3.09 -1.69
C ILE A 201 -1.27 2.56 -3.04
N ILE A 202 -2.51 2.91 -3.44
CA ILE A 202 -3.06 2.61 -4.76
C ILE A 202 -2.40 3.55 -5.77
N ARG A 203 -1.57 2.99 -6.62
CA ARG A 203 -0.91 3.77 -7.67
C ARG A 203 -1.87 4.06 -8.81
N ARG A 204 -1.91 5.32 -9.25
CA ARG A 204 -2.71 5.79 -10.38
C ARG A 204 -1.79 6.44 -11.41
N TYR A 205 -1.67 5.84 -12.57
CA TYR A 205 -0.94 6.40 -13.71
C TYR A 205 -1.94 6.73 -14.80
N PRO A 206 -1.92 7.95 -15.39
CA PRO A 206 -2.84 8.34 -16.46
C PRO A 206 -2.62 7.49 -17.72
N TYR A 207 -3.61 7.46 -18.59
CA TYR A 207 -3.47 6.77 -19.88
C TYR A 207 -2.36 7.42 -20.73
N GLU A 208 -2.33 8.74 -20.81
CA GLU A 208 -1.27 9.52 -21.47
C GLU A 208 -0.36 10.18 -20.45
N ALA A 209 0.94 10.25 -20.76
CA ALA A 209 1.87 10.92 -19.87
C ALA A 209 1.55 12.43 -19.74
N THR A 210 1.71 12.94 -18.53
CA THR A 210 1.62 14.37 -18.24
C THR A 210 3.01 14.92 -17.88
N SER A 211 3.12 16.24 -17.67
CA SER A 211 4.38 16.84 -17.18
C SER A 211 4.80 16.34 -15.79
N GLU A 212 3.86 15.78 -15.03
CA GLU A 212 4.08 15.37 -13.63
C GLU A 212 4.07 13.85 -13.43
N LYS A 213 3.36 13.12 -14.30
CA LYS A 213 3.21 11.66 -14.18
C LYS A 213 3.45 10.97 -15.52
N ALA A 214 4.16 9.86 -15.46
CA ALA A 214 4.31 8.91 -16.57
C ALA A 214 2.95 8.28 -16.94
N SER A 215 2.82 7.81 -18.17
CA SER A 215 1.66 7.03 -18.59
C SER A 215 1.65 5.62 -17.99
N GLN A 216 0.49 4.93 -18.03
CA GLN A 216 0.41 3.51 -17.67
C GLN A 216 1.38 2.66 -18.51
N GLU A 217 1.52 2.93 -19.80
CA GLU A 217 2.44 2.23 -20.68
C GLU A 217 3.88 2.35 -20.18
N GLN A 218 4.35 3.58 -19.97
CA GLN A 218 5.70 3.85 -19.44
C GLN A 218 5.94 3.22 -18.07
N TYR A 219 4.92 3.23 -17.22
CA TYR A 219 4.98 2.59 -15.92
C TYR A 219 5.19 1.07 -16.04
N PHE A 220 4.40 0.39 -16.86
CA PHE A 220 4.53 -1.05 -17.07
C PHE A 220 5.80 -1.43 -17.83
N ALA A 221 6.34 -0.53 -18.66
CA ALA A 221 7.65 -0.68 -19.29
C ALA A 221 8.83 -0.48 -18.31
N GLY A 222 8.55 -0.08 -17.07
CA GLY A 222 9.56 0.15 -16.04
C GLY A 222 10.35 1.45 -16.19
N GLU A 223 9.95 2.35 -17.07
CA GLU A 223 10.65 3.61 -17.35
C GLU A 223 10.68 4.55 -16.14
N THR A 224 9.63 4.53 -15.30
CA THR A 224 9.55 5.35 -14.09
C THR A 224 10.60 5.01 -13.03
N TYR A 225 11.26 3.86 -13.14
CA TYR A 225 12.31 3.43 -12.21
C TYR A 225 13.71 3.73 -12.75
N LYS A 226 13.91 3.74 -14.07
CA LYS A 226 15.18 4.09 -14.71
C LYS A 226 15.61 5.53 -14.41
N GLN A 227 14.63 6.45 -14.38
CA GLN A 227 14.91 7.87 -14.06
C GLN A 227 15.39 8.11 -12.62
N LYS A 228 15.20 7.16 -11.68
CA LYS A 228 15.70 7.31 -10.32
C LYS A 228 17.16 6.84 -10.16
N ASP A 229 17.60 5.89 -10.97
CA ASP A 229 18.95 5.36 -10.92
C ASP A 229 19.95 6.28 -11.65
N ASP A 230 19.52 6.97 -12.71
CA ASP A 230 20.37 7.89 -13.48
C ASP A 230 20.64 9.23 -12.75
N GLY A 231 19.89 9.55 -11.70
CA GLY A 231 20.07 10.77 -10.88
C GLY A 231 21.01 10.61 -9.68
N ALA A 232 21.55 9.42 -9.42
CA ALA A 232 22.36 9.10 -8.24
C ALA A 232 23.79 8.66 -8.56
N SER A 233 24.34 9.04 -9.71
CA SER A 233 25.75 8.85 -10.02
C SER A 233 26.51 10.16 -9.92
N ASP A 234 26.87 10.59 -8.71
CA ASP A 234 28.22 11.09 -8.44
C ASP A 234 28.52 11.12 -6.94
N SER A 235 29.57 10.50 -6.62
CA SER A 235 30.60 10.63 -5.61
C SER A 235 30.91 9.32 -4.87
N GLY A 236 32.05 8.80 -5.23
CA GLY A 236 32.60 7.58 -4.69
C GLY A 236 32.89 7.65 -3.19
N ASN A 237 32.72 6.52 -2.56
CA ASN A 237 33.76 6.02 -1.63
C ASN A 237 33.70 4.51 -1.54
N ALA A 238 34.74 3.88 -1.97
CA ALA A 238 35.00 2.47 -1.72
C ALA A 238 35.31 2.28 -0.23
N ASN A 239 34.51 1.45 0.47
CA ASN A 239 35.09 0.67 1.56
C ASN A 239 34.37 -0.67 1.71
N SER A 240 35.21 -1.69 1.75
CA SER A 240 34.95 -3.10 1.84
C SER A 240 34.38 -3.53 3.20
N GLY A 241 33.52 -4.55 3.17
CA GLY A 241 33.48 -5.52 4.26
C GLY A 241 32.14 -5.68 4.97
N GLY A 242 31.56 -6.87 4.89
CA GLY A 242 30.61 -7.36 5.88
C GLY A 242 29.29 -7.85 5.28
N GLY A 243 29.24 -9.16 4.98
CA GLY A 243 28.02 -9.81 4.53
C GLY A 243 26.94 -9.81 5.62
N ALA A 244 25.81 -9.25 5.30
CA ALA A 244 24.56 -9.49 6.00
C ALA A 244 23.60 -10.17 5.03
N LYS A 245 23.12 -11.34 5.40
CA LYS A 245 22.12 -12.11 4.67
C LYS A 245 20.84 -11.28 4.56
N SER A 246 20.53 -10.81 3.36
CA SER A 246 19.22 -10.24 3.06
C SER A 246 18.19 -11.36 3.14
N SER A 247 17.30 -11.29 4.08
CA SER A 247 16.07 -12.08 4.07
C SER A 247 15.25 -11.65 2.86
N GLY A 248 15.29 -12.45 1.79
CA GLY A 248 14.48 -12.23 0.61
C GLY A 248 13.01 -12.27 0.98
N TYR A 249 12.31 -11.18 0.75
CA TYR A 249 10.86 -11.15 0.75
C TYR A 249 10.37 -11.99 -0.43
N ASN A 250 10.00 -13.22 -0.16
CA ASN A 250 9.21 -14.01 -1.09
C ASN A 250 7.81 -13.40 -1.12
N MET A 251 7.53 -12.59 -2.13
CA MET A 251 6.14 -12.33 -2.49
C MET A 251 5.56 -13.63 -3.05
N ASP A 252 4.76 -14.28 -2.22
CA ASP A 252 4.06 -15.49 -2.58
C ASP A 252 3.09 -15.19 -3.74
N GLU A 253 3.28 -15.89 -4.85
CA GLU A 253 2.43 -15.83 -6.06
C GLU A 253 1.08 -16.54 -5.85
N SER A 254 0.45 -16.38 -4.70
CA SER A 254 -0.86 -17.00 -4.46
C SER A 254 -1.97 -15.97 -4.56
N TRP A 255 -2.45 -15.83 -5.77
CA TRP A 255 -3.69 -15.14 -6.11
C TRP A 255 -4.74 -16.12 -6.62
#